data_13c951c42ce27dc87589a05628c484ed
#
_entry.id   13c951c42ce27dc87589a05628c484ed
#
_cell.length_a   1.000
_cell.length_b   1.000
_cell.length_c   1.000
_cell.angle_alpha   90.00
_cell.angle_beta   90.00
_cell.angle_gamma   90.00
#
_symmetry.space_group_name_H-M   'P 1'
#
loop_
_entity.id
_entity.type
_entity.pdbx_description
1 polymer ?
#
loop_
_entity_poly.entity_id
_entity_poly.type
_entity_poly.pdbx_seq_one_letter_code
_entity_poly.pdbx_strand_id
1 'polypeptide(L)'
;MAKEIKFSEEARRSMLRGVDALANAVKVTLGPKGRNVVLEKKFGSPLITNDGVTIAKEIELEDAFENMGAKLVAEVASKTNDVAGDGTTTATVLAQAMIREGLKNVTAGANPMGVRKGIEKAVTAAIEELQAISKPIEGKDSIAQVAAISSADEEVGQLIAEAMERVGNDGVITIEESKGFTTELEVVEGMQFDRGYASPYMVTDSDKMEAVLENPYILITDKKITNIQEILPVLEQVVQQGKSLLLVAEDVEGEALATLVVNKLRGTFNAVAVKAPGFGDRRKAMLEDLAILTGGEVITEDLGLDLKSANITQLGRASKVVVTKENTTVVEGAGETDKIAGRVNQIRAQLEETTSEFDKEKLQERLAKLAGGVAVIKVGAATETELKERKLRIEDALNSTRAAVEEGIVSGGGTALVNVYNKVASLEAEGDSATGINIVLRALEEPVRQIAHNAGLEGSVIVERLKNEEIGVGFNAATGQWVNMVEAGIVDPTKVTRSALQNAASVAAMFLTTEAVVADKPEEGGGGMPDMSGMGGMGGMGGMM
;
A
#
# COMPACT_ATOMS: atom_id res chain seq x y z
N MET A 1 -15.93 -30.11 -5.53
CA MET A 1 -14.53 -30.51 -5.80
C MET A 1 -14.02 -31.38 -4.67
N ALA A 2 -13.30 -32.46 -5.00
CA ALA A 2 -12.65 -33.29 -3.99
C ALA A 2 -11.48 -32.51 -3.35
N LYS A 3 -11.20 -32.79 -2.07
CA LYS A 3 -10.08 -32.16 -1.35
C LYS A 3 -8.94 -33.15 -1.21
N GLU A 4 -7.72 -32.64 -1.30
CA GLU A 4 -6.51 -33.34 -0.90
C GLU A 4 -6.03 -32.77 0.42
N ILE A 5 -5.63 -33.63 1.35
CA ILE A 5 -5.25 -33.23 2.71
C ILE A 5 -3.87 -33.80 3.00
N LYS A 6 -2.94 -32.94 3.42
CA LYS A 6 -1.64 -33.32 3.95
C LYS A 6 -1.59 -32.99 5.43
N PHE A 7 -0.85 -33.78 6.18
CA PHE A 7 -0.73 -33.66 7.63
C PHE A 7 0.72 -33.52 8.06
N SER A 8 0.88 -33.00 9.27
CA SER A 8 2.13 -32.98 10.02
C SER A 8 3.33 -32.44 9.22
N GLU A 9 4.41 -33.21 9.18
CA GLU A 9 5.66 -32.80 8.56
C GLU A 9 5.54 -32.65 7.03
N GLU A 10 4.77 -33.53 6.35
CA GLU A 10 4.58 -33.46 4.90
C GLU A 10 3.91 -32.15 4.50
N ALA A 11 2.87 -31.75 5.23
CA ALA A 11 2.16 -30.48 5.01
C ALA A 11 3.11 -29.28 5.15
N ARG A 12 3.84 -29.23 6.26
CA ARG A 12 4.77 -28.14 6.57
C ARG A 12 5.93 -28.06 5.58
N ARG A 13 6.49 -29.21 5.14
CA ARG A 13 7.57 -29.24 4.14
C ARG A 13 7.11 -28.77 2.77
N SER A 14 5.91 -29.14 2.34
CA SER A 14 5.35 -28.65 1.07
C SER A 14 5.18 -27.14 1.10
N MET A 15 4.56 -26.60 2.14
CA MET A 15 4.41 -25.15 2.28
C MET A 15 5.77 -24.44 2.39
N LEU A 16 6.78 -25.02 3.08
CA LEU A 16 8.11 -24.41 3.20
C LEU A 16 8.78 -24.22 1.83
N ARG A 17 8.62 -25.18 0.90
CA ARG A 17 9.15 -25.00 -0.46
C ARG A 17 8.56 -23.78 -1.15
N GLY A 18 7.27 -23.51 -0.95
CA GLY A 18 6.62 -22.30 -1.45
C GLY A 18 7.13 -21.02 -0.80
N VAL A 19 7.28 -21.03 0.54
CA VAL A 19 7.92 -19.93 1.28
C VAL A 19 9.30 -19.62 0.71
N ASP A 20 10.09 -20.68 0.49
CA ASP A 20 11.46 -20.54 -0.02
C ASP A 20 11.50 -20.05 -1.47
N ALA A 21 10.61 -20.53 -2.32
CA ALA A 21 10.53 -20.09 -3.70
C ALA A 21 10.26 -18.58 -3.78
N LEU A 22 9.26 -18.09 -3.05
CA LEU A 22 8.93 -16.67 -3.02
C LEU A 22 10.03 -15.84 -2.36
N ALA A 23 10.43 -16.19 -1.15
CA ALA A 23 11.40 -15.39 -0.41
C ALA A 23 12.78 -15.33 -1.11
N ASN A 24 13.20 -16.38 -1.79
CA ASN A 24 14.45 -16.39 -2.56
C ASN A 24 14.38 -15.46 -3.78
N ALA A 25 13.21 -15.29 -4.40
CA ALA A 25 13.02 -14.34 -5.49
C ALA A 25 13.03 -12.89 -4.97
N VAL A 26 12.42 -12.64 -3.81
CA VAL A 26 12.31 -11.29 -3.23
C VAL A 26 13.64 -10.82 -2.62
N LYS A 27 14.32 -11.63 -1.81
CA LYS A 27 15.49 -11.22 -1.01
C LYS A 27 16.72 -10.75 -1.81
N VAL A 28 16.79 -11.08 -3.12
CA VAL A 28 17.90 -10.63 -4.00
C VAL A 28 17.87 -9.12 -4.24
N THR A 29 16.76 -8.47 -3.93
CA THR A 29 16.57 -7.02 -4.09
C THR A 29 17.05 -6.22 -2.89
N LEU A 30 17.34 -6.86 -1.75
CA LEU A 30 17.60 -6.19 -0.48
C LEU A 30 18.96 -5.49 -0.45
N GLY A 31 18.96 -4.23 -0.01
CA GLY A 31 20.17 -3.44 0.26
C GLY A 31 20.76 -2.73 -0.97
N PRO A 32 21.84 -1.94 -0.77
CA PRO A 32 22.37 -1.04 -1.79
C PRO A 32 23.01 -1.76 -3.00
N LYS A 33 23.30 -3.05 -2.88
CA LYS A 33 23.74 -3.91 -4.00
C LYS A 33 22.72 -4.98 -4.36
N GLY A 34 21.47 -4.76 -3.96
CA GLY A 34 20.31 -5.54 -4.41
C GLY A 34 20.13 -5.44 -5.92
N ARG A 35 19.49 -6.44 -6.51
CA ARG A 35 19.29 -6.57 -7.95
C ARG A 35 17.81 -6.63 -8.27
N ASN A 36 17.44 -6.17 -9.45
CA ASN A 36 16.08 -6.21 -9.93
C ASN A 36 15.64 -7.64 -10.30
N VAL A 37 14.34 -7.87 -10.21
CA VAL A 37 13.64 -9.06 -10.69
C VAL A 37 12.83 -8.67 -11.92
N VAL A 38 12.79 -9.55 -12.91
CA VAL A 38 11.99 -9.37 -14.13
C VAL A 38 10.72 -10.21 -14.01
N LEU A 39 9.57 -9.55 -14.11
CA LEU A 39 8.25 -10.18 -14.04
C LEU A 39 7.60 -10.20 -15.42
N GLU A 40 7.13 -11.37 -15.83
CA GLU A 40 6.35 -11.51 -17.06
C GLU A 40 4.99 -10.82 -16.90
N LYS A 41 4.56 -10.10 -17.92
CA LYS A 41 3.20 -9.56 -17.99
C LYS A 41 2.47 -10.19 -19.18
N LYS A 42 1.22 -10.58 -18.98
CA LYS A 42 0.38 -11.17 -20.04
C LYS A 42 0.20 -10.24 -21.24
N PHE A 43 0.26 -8.95 -21.02
CA PHE A 43 0.17 -7.91 -22.04
C PHE A 43 1.22 -6.83 -21.76
N GLY A 44 1.86 -6.33 -22.80
CA GLY A 44 2.89 -5.28 -22.70
C GLY A 44 4.30 -5.80 -22.47
N SER A 45 5.18 -4.92 -22.02
CA SER A 45 6.58 -5.26 -21.71
C SER A 45 6.71 -5.91 -20.34
N PRO A 46 7.70 -6.79 -20.14
CA PRO A 46 8.03 -7.29 -18.80
C PRO A 46 8.28 -6.14 -17.83
N LEU A 47 7.84 -6.33 -16.58
CA LEU A 47 8.13 -5.36 -15.51
C LEU A 47 9.47 -5.71 -14.87
N ILE A 48 10.35 -4.72 -14.78
CA ILE A 48 11.61 -4.80 -14.02
C ILE A 48 11.41 -4.02 -12.73
N THR A 49 11.59 -4.68 -11.60
CA THR A 49 11.36 -4.05 -10.29
C THR A 49 12.24 -4.66 -9.20
N ASN A 50 12.48 -3.89 -8.14
CA ASN A 50 13.08 -4.33 -6.88
C ASN A 50 12.08 -4.26 -5.71
N ASP A 51 10.84 -3.83 -5.96
CA ASP A 51 9.81 -3.79 -4.93
C ASP A 51 9.35 -5.19 -4.52
N GLY A 52 9.53 -5.49 -3.23
CA GLY A 52 9.26 -6.81 -2.67
C GLY A 52 7.79 -7.24 -2.73
N VAL A 53 6.84 -6.33 -2.51
CA VAL A 53 5.41 -6.67 -2.56
C VAL A 53 4.94 -6.94 -3.98
N THR A 54 5.40 -6.17 -4.95
CA THR A 54 5.09 -6.40 -6.38
C THR A 54 5.60 -7.77 -6.82
N ILE A 55 6.85 -8.12 -6.44
CA ILE A 55 7.40 -9.44 -6.75
C ILE A 55 6.59 -10.55 -6.07
N ALA A 56 6.29 -10.38 -4.78
CA ALA A 56 5.58 -11.40 -4.00
C ALA A 56 4.17 -11.69 -4.52
N LYS A 57 3.44 -10.68 -5.00
CA LYS A 57 2.09 -10.83 -5.55
C LYS A 57 2.06 -11.57 -6.90
N GLU A 58 3.12 -11.49 -7.70
CA GLU A 58 3.20 -12.14 -9.01
C GLU A 58 3.63 -13.62 -8.95
N ILE A 59 4.12 -14.09 -7.78
CA ILE A 59 4.58 -15.47 -7.65
C ILE A 59 3.40 -16.38 -7.37
N GLU A 60 3.10 -17.23 -8.35
CA GLU A 60 2.12 -18.30 -8.28
C GLU A 60 2.76 -19.64 -8.65
N LEU A 61 2.59 -20.65 -7.80
CA LEU A 61 3.21 -21.95 -7.96
C LEU A 61 2.17 -23.00 -8.40
N GLU A 62 2.60 -23.96 -9.21
CA GLU A 62 1.73 -25.00 -9.77
C GLU A 62 1.23 -25.95 -8.68
N ASP A 63 2.08 -26.37 -7.74
CA ASP A 63 1.67 -27.19 -6.59
C ASP A 63 0.84 -26.37 -5.61
N ALA A 64 -0.40 -26.77 -5.37
CA ALA A 64 -1.33 -26.05 -4.50
C ALA A 64 -0.84 -25.90 -3.06
N PHE A 65 -0.10 -26.87 -2.52
CA PHE A 65 0.44 -26.83 -1.15
C PHE A 65 1.65 -25.90 -1.06
N GLU A 66 2.53 -25.90 -2.07
CA GLU A 66 3.63 -24.95 -2.17
C GLU A 66 3.08 -23.53 -2.36
N ASN A 67 2.08 -23.37 -3.21
CA ASN A 67 1.44 -22.09 -3.46
C ASN A 67 0.80 -21.49 -2.21
N MET A 68 0.21 -22.31 -1.32
CA MET A 68 -0.27 -21.82 -0.01
C MET A 68 0.86 -21.25 0.84
N GLY A 69 2.02 -21.91 0.87
CA GLY A 69 3.20 -21.40 1.56
C GLY A 69 3.69 -20.07 0.99
N ALA A 70 3.74 -19.94 -0.34
CA ALA A 70 4.07 -18.70 -1.03
C ALA A 70 3.06 -17.59 -0.69
N LYS A 71 1.77 -17.86 -0.76
CA LYS A 71 0.70 -16.89 -0.44
C LYS A 71 0.74 -16.37 1.00
N LEU A 72 1.10 -17.22 1.98
CA LEU A 72 1.29 -16.77 3.36
C LEU A 72 2.41 -15.75 3.50
N VAL A 73 3.52 -15.92 2.79
CA VAL A 73 4.62 -14.93 2.81
C VAL A 73 4.28 -13.71 1.96
N ALA A 74 3.56 -13.87 0.86
CA ALA A 74 3.03 -12.74 0.10
C ALA A 74 2.09 -11.86 0.95
N GLU A 75 1.32 -12.48 1.86
CA GLU A 75 0.50 -11.73 2.81
C GLU A 75 1.34 -10.91 3.79
N VAL A 76 2.49 -11.43 4.25
CA VAL A 76 3.43 -10.65 5.09
C VAL A 76 3.88 -9.38 4.37
N ALA A 77 4.31 -9.51 3.11
CA ALA A 77 4.73 -8.37 2.31
C ALA A 77 3.57 -7.37 2.10
N SER A 78 2.39 -7.86 1.75
CA SER A 78 1.20 -7.01 1.52
C SER A 78 0.77 -6.28 2.79
N LYS A 79 0.71 -6.95 3.95
CA LYS A 79 0.36 -6.32 5.23
C LYS A 79 1.37 -5.28 5.68
N THR A 80 2.66 -5.52 5.41
CA THR A 80 3.71 -4.55 5.71
C THR A 80 3.57 -3.32 4.82
N ASN A 81 3.28 -3.52 3.53
CA ASN A 81 2.99 -2.43 2.61
C ASN A 81 1.76 -1.61 3.05
N ASP A 82 0.65 -2.27 3.41
CA ASP A 82 -0.59 -1.61 3.84
C ASP A 82 -0.39 -0.71 5.07
N VAL A 83 0.51 -1.09 6.00
CA VAL A 83 0.73 -0.38 7.27
C VAL A 83 1.82 0.68 7.18
N ALA A 84 2.92 0.38 6.48
CA ALA A 84 4.14 1.19 6.49
C ALA A 84 4.56 1.67 5.09
N GLY A 85 3.98 1.12 4.03
CA GLY A 85 4.25 1.48 2.64
C GLY A 85 5.65 1.11 2.13
N ASP A 86 6.48 0.47 2.96
CA ASP A 86 7.85 0.04 2.66
C ASP A 86 8.23 -1.16 3.55
N GLY A 87 9.46 -1.70 3.40
CA GLY A 87 10.00 -2.79 4.22
C GLY A 87 9.49 -4.18 3.87
N THR A 88 8.84 -4.34 2.74
CA THR A 88 8.22 -5.59 2.28
C THR A 88 9.24 -6.71 2.06
N THR A 89 10.41 -6.38 1.53
CA THR A 89 11.54 -7.31 1.36
C THR A 89 12.11 -7.76 2.71
N THR A 90 12.32 -6.83 3.64
CA THR A 90 12.80 -7.14 5.00
C THR A 90 11.81 -8.05 5.73
N ALA A 91 10.51 -7.77 5.65
CA ALA A 91 9.47 -8.59 6.23
C ALA A 91 9.47 -10.03 5.67
N THR A 92 9.64 -10.18 4.36
CA THR A 92 9.75 -11.47 3.67
C THR A 92 10.97 -12.27 4.15
N VAL A 93 12.14 -11.62 4.30
CA VAL A 93 13.37 -12.24 4.81
C VAL A 93 13.21 -12.71 6.24
N LEU A 94 12.63 -11.86 7.12
CA LEU A 94 12.35 -12.21 8.51
C LEU A 94 11.37 -13.38 8.63
N ALA A 95 10.30 -13.39 7.83
CA ALA A 95 9.33 -14.49 7.82
C ALA A 95 9.97 -15.81 7.40
N GLN A 96 10.75 -15.82 6.31
CA GLN A 96 11.49 -17.00 5.87
C GLN A 96 12.41 -17.52 6.97
N ALA A 97 13.17 -16.63 7.60
CA ALA A 97 14.12 -17.00 8.65
C ALA A 97 13.41 -17.64 9.86
N MET A 98 12.34 -17.02 10.36
CA MET A 98 11.56 -17.54 11.47
C MET A 98 10.90 -18.88 11.14
N ILE A 99 10.33 -19.03 9.96
CA ILE A 99 9.69 -20.28 9.52
C ILE A 99 10.73 -21.39 9.39
N ARG A 100 11.85 -21.14 8.74
CA ARG A 100 12.92 -22.14 8.56
C ARG A 100 13.51 -22.60 9.88
N GLU A 101 13.85 -21.66 10.77
CA GLU A 101 14.45 -22.01 12.06
C GLU A 101 13.42 -22.64 13.00
N GLY A 102 12.18 -22.12 12.99
CA GLY A 102 11.09 -22.69 13.77
C GLY A 102 10.76 -24.12 13.35
N LEU A 103 10.72 -24.39 12.04
CA LEU A 103 10.40 -25.72 11.54
C LEU A 103 11.44 -26.77 11.92
N LYS A 104 12.74 -26.42 11.94
CA LYS A 104 13.79 -27.33 12.45
C LYS A 104 13.52 -27.78 13.88
N ASN A 105 13.11 -26.83 14.75
CA ASN A 105 12.84 -27.10 16.15
C ASN A 105 11.53 -27.88 16.34
N VAL A 106 10.46 -27.56 15.62
CA VAL A 106 9.18 -28.29 15.67
C VAL A 106 9.36 -29.72 15.17
N THR A 107 10.12 -29.93 14.08
CA THR A 107 10.44 -31.27 13.57
C THR A 107 11.29 -32.06 14.57
N ALA A 108 12.13 -31.39 15.37
CA ALA A 108 12.91 -32.00 16.45
C ALA A 108 12.09 -32.29 17.71
N GLY A 109 10.79 -31.97 17.74
CA GLY A 109 9.84 -32.32 18.82
C GLY A 109 9.46 -31.17 19.75
N ALA A 110 9.86 -29.91 19.45
CA ALA A 110 9.40 -28.77 20.23
C ALA A 110 7.89 -28.57 20.06
N ASN A 111 7.20 -28.21 21.14
CA ASN A 111 5.77 -27.93 21.11
C ASN A 111 5.49 -26.60 20.39
N PRO A 112 4.80 -26.61 19.24
CA PRO A 112 4.55 -25.39 18.44
C PRO A 112 3.86 -24.27 19.24
N MET A 113 2.99 -24.60 20.17
CA MET A 113 2.28 -23.61 20.99
C MET A 113 3.20 -22.94 22.02
N GLY A 114 4.20 -23.67 22.55
CA GLY A 114 5.25 -23.11 23.39
C GLY A 114 6.18 -22.21 22.59
N VAL A 115 6.61 -22.66 21.42
CA VAL A 115 7.43 -21.89 20.49
C VAL A 115 6.74 -20.58 20.10
N ARG A 116 5.45 -20.64 19.74
CA ARG A 116 4.64 -19.45 19.43
C ARG A 116 4.67 -18.41 20.55
N LYS A 117 4.44 -18.82 21.80
CA LYS A 117 4.49 -17.92 22.96
C LYS A 117 5.86 -17.25 23.10
N GLY A 118 6.94 -18.00 22.84
CA GLY A 118 8.30 -17.48 22.87
C GLY A 118 8.54 -16.45 21.78
N ILE A 119 8.07 -16.70 20.56
CA ILE A 119 8.13 -15.74 19.43
C ILE A 119 7.39 -14.46 19.79
N GLU A 120 6.14 -14.56 20.26
CA GLU A 120 5.31 -13.40 20.64
C GLU A 120 6.01 -12.56 21.73
N LYS A 121 6.57 -13.19 22.76
CA LYS A 121 7.32 -12.52 23.84
C LYS A 121 8.57 -11.80 23.31
N ALA A 122 9.35 -12.46 22.46
CA ALA A 122 10.58 -11.92 21.90
C ALA A 122 10.31 -10.71 20.98
N VAL A 123 9.28 -10.81 20.15
CA VAL A 123 8.91 -9.74 19.20
C VAL A 123 8.36 -8.52 19.94
N THR A 124 7.54 -8.71 20.98
CA THR A 124 7.08 -7.59 21.81
C THR A 124 8.25 -6.83 22.42
N ALA A 125 9.21 -7.52 23.02
CA ALA A 125 10.40 -6.89 23.61
C ALA A 125 11.29 -6.22 22.56
N ALA A 126 11.42 -6.81 21.37
CA ALA A 126 12.18 -6.22 20.27
C ALA A 126 11.53 -4.91 19.77
N ILE A 127 10.18 -4.88 19.66
CA ILE A 127 9.43 -3.69 19.24
C ILE A 127 9.56 -2.58 20.29
N GLU A 128 9.40 -2.89 21.57
CA GLU A 128 9.57 -1.92 22.66
C GLU A 128 10.97 -1.29 22.63
N GLU A 129 12.00 -2.09 22.39
CA GLU A 129 13.39 -1.60 22.30
C GLU A 129 13.62 -0.80 21.02
N LEU A 130 13.07 -1.22 19.86
CA LEU A 130 13.14 -0.43 18.61
C LEU A 130 12.52 0.96 18.80
N GLN A 131 11.40 1.04 19.47
CA GLN A 131 10.75 2.32 19.80
C GLN A 131 11.57 3.15 20.79
N ALA A 132 12.24 2.51 21.76
CA ALA A 132 13.09 3.19 22.73
C ALA A 132 14.35 3.80 22.11
N ILE A 133 14.94 3.16 21.09
CA ILE A 133 16.12 3.66 20.38
C ILE A 133 15.78 4.59 19.20
N SER A 134 14.50 4.75 18.90
CA SER A 134 14.03 5.61 17.81
C SER A 134 14.36 7.07 18.07
N LYS A 135 14.76 7.78 17.01
CA LYS A 135 15.03 9.22 17.02
C LYS A 135 13.99 9.94 16.17
N PRO A 136 13.36 11.01 16.67
CA PRO A 136 12.44 11.80 15.86
C PRO A 136 13.19 12.44 14.68
N ILE A 137 12.47 12.66 13.58
CA ILE A 137 12.99 13.42 12.44
C ILE A 137 12.69 14.90 12.66
N GLU A 138 13.70 15.72 12.52
CA GLU A 138 13.58 17.17 12.58
C GLU A 138 14.21 17.81 11.34
N GLY A 139 13.39 18.55 10.60
CA GLY A 139 13.85 19.37 9.49
C GLY A 139 13.94 18.67 8.13
N LYS A 140 14.10 19.48 7.11
CA LYS A 140 14.09 19.11 5.69
C LYS A 140 15.22 18.14 5.32
N ASP A 141 16.42 18.33 5.88
CA ASP A 141 17.59 17.51 5.54
C ASP A 141 17.41 16.06 5.99
N SER A 142 16.84 15.84 7.18
CA SER A 142 16.56 14.50 7.69
C SER A 142 15.48 13.79 6.86
N ILE A 143 14.45 14.52 6.42
CA ILE A 143 13.41 14.03 5.52
C ILE A 143 14.03 13.61 4.17
N ALA A 144 14.89 14.48 3.60
CA ALA A 144 15.58 14.21 2.35
C ALA A 144 16.47 12.96 2.45
N GLN A 145 17.16 12.75 3.57
CA GLN A 145 17.99 11.56 3.81
C GLN A 145 17.16 10.26 3.80
N VAL A 146 16.04 10.24 4.52
CA VAL A 146 15.16 9.06 4.54
C VAL A 146 14.65 8.73 3.13
N ALA A 147 14.17 9.74 2.41
CA ALA A 147 13.66 9.58 1.06
C ALA A 147 14.77 9.15 0.07
N ALA A 148 15.99 9.69 0.21
CA ALA A 148 17.13 9.34 -0.62
C ALA A 148 17.59 7.88 -0.39
N ILE A 149 17.58 7.40 0.85
CA ILE A 149 17.92 6.00 1.16
C ILE A 149 16.87 5.04 0.57
N SER A 150 15.59 5.33 0.75
CA SER A 150 14.52 4.48 0.25
C SER A 150 14.47 4.47 -1.29
N SER A 151 14.64 5.63 -1.93
CA SER A 151 14.69 5.73 -3.40
C SER A 151 16.03 5.33 -4.03
N ALA A 152 17.11 5.22 -3.24
CA ALA A 152 18.49 5.13 -3.72
C ALA A 152 18.86 6.28 -4.70
N ASP A 153 18.26 7.47 -4.50
CA ASP A 153 18.41 8.63 -5.38
C ASP A 153 18.31 9.94 -4.56
N GLU A 154 19.39 10.74 -4.54
CA GLU A 154 19.44 11.99 -3.79
C GLU A 154 18.52 13.07 -4.35
N GLU A 155 18.31 13.11 -5.68
CA GLU A 155 17.42 14.09 -6.31
C GLU A 155 15.96 13.81 -5.92
N VAL A 156 15.56 12.55 -5.91
CA VAL A 156 14.24 12.12 -5.42
C VAL A 156 14.07 12.47 -3.94
N GLY A 157 15.11 12.28 -3.13
CA GLY A 157 15.11 12.66 -1.72
C GLY A 157 14.82 14.15 -1.52
N GLN A 158 15.49 15.00 -2.27
CA GLN A 158 15.28 16.45 -2.21
C GLN A 158 13.88 16.86 -2.68
N LEU A 159 13.37 16.25 -3.77
CA LEU A 159 12.02 16.50 -4.29
C LEU A 159 10.93 16.16 -3.27
N ILE A 160 11.03 15.02 -2.59
CA ILE A 160 10.07 14.61 -1.56
C ILE A 160 10.13 15.57 -0.35
N ALA A 161 11.33 15.94 0.09
CA ALA A 161 11.49 16.88 1.20
C ALA A 161 10.92 18.27 0.86
N GLU A 162 11.13 18.75 -0.38
CA GLU A 162 10.54 20.00 -0.85
C GLU A 162 9.01 19.91 -0.96
N ALA A 163 8.48 18.77 -1.45
CA ALA A 163 7.03 18.54 -1.49
C ALA A 163 6.42 18.62 -0.09
N MET A 164 7.01 17.92 0.89
CA MET A 164 6.54 17.95 2.29
C MET A 164 6.66 19.33 2.93
N GLU A 165 7.72 20.09 2.61
CA GLU A 165 7.87 21.47 3.09
C GLU A 165 6.75 22.38 2.56
N ARG A 166 6.35 22.20 1.27
CA ARG A 166 5.32 23.04 0.63
C ARG A 166 3.91 22.73 1.11
N VAL A 167 3.56 21.46 1.30
CA VAL A 167 2.20 21.05 1.69
C VAL A 167 2.06 20.70 3.16
N GLY A 168 3.16 20.66 3.91
CA GLY A 168 3.21 20.23 5.31
C GLY A 168 3.33 18.70 5.47
N ASN A 169 3.62 18.25 6.69
CA ASN A 169 3.84 16.83 6.99
C ASN A 169 2.60 15.96 6.72
N ASP A 170 1.41 16.52 6.98
CA ASP A 170 0.12 15.86 6.74
C ASP A 170 -0.46 16.20 5.36
N GLY A 171 0.31 16.92 4.53
CA GLY A 171 -0.10 17.37 3.22
C GLY A 171 -0.19 16.22 2.21
N VAL A 172 -1.03 16.41 1.20
CA VAL A 172 -1.24 15.41 0.16
C VAL A 172 -0.15 15.53 -0.90
N ILE A 173 0.55 14.43 -1.15
CA ILE A 173 1.54 14.29 -2.22
C ILE A 173 1.09 13.13 -3.10
N THR A 174 0.92 13.38 -4.38
CA THR A 174 0.57 12.39 -5.41
C THR A 174 1.70 12.23 -6.42
N ILE A 175 1.76 11.07 -7.06
CA ILE A 175 2.78 10.76 -8.05
C ILE A 175 2.07 10.48 -9.36
N GLU A 176 2.48 11.21 -10.41
CA GLU A 176 1.90 11.14 -11.74
C GLU A 176 2.97 10.86 -12.79
N GLU A 177 2.53 10.31 -13.93
CA GLU A 177 3.40 10.09 -15.06
C GLU A 177 3.51 11.38 -15.89
N SER A 178 4.75 11.79 -16.19
CA SER A 178 5.04 12.88 -17.09
C SER A 178 5.29 12.36 -18.52
N LYS A 179 4.96 13.17 -19.50
CA LYS A 179 5.37 12.93 -20.89
C LYS A 179 6.80 13.41 -21.17
N GLY A 180 7.42 14.09 -20.21
CA GLY A 180 8.80 14.56 -20.27
C GLY A 180 9.81 13.50 -19.81
N PHE A 181 11.08 13.87 -19.87
CA PHE A 181 12.19 13.00 -19.40
C PHE A 181 12.62 13.31 -17.98
N THR A 182 12.27 14.48 -17.47
CA THR A 182 12.64 14.97 -16.12
C THR A 182 11.52 14.72 -15.13
N THR A 183 11.90 14.49 -13.87
CA THR A 183 10.96 14.44 -12.75
C THR A 183 10.83 15.84 -12.17
N GLU A 184 9.60 16.31 -11.98
CA GLU A 184 9.30 17.69 -11.58
C GLU A 184 8.27 17.70 -10.43
N LEU A 185 8.37 18.71 -9.55
CA LEU A 185 7.41 18.96 -8.49
C LEU A 185 6.52 20.14 -8.84
N GLU A 186 5.23 19.93 -8.83
CA GLU A 186 4.22 20.98 -8.97
C GLU A 186 3.29 20.97 -7.74
N VAL A 187 2.86 22.16 -7.30
CA VAL A 187 1.81 22.25 -6.27
C VAL A 187 0.57 22.82 -6.93
N VAL A 188 -0.51 22.08 -6.85
CA VAL A 188 -1.80 22.41 -7.47
C VAL A 188 -2.89 22.55 -6.42
N GLU A 189 -3.97 23.23 -6.79
CA GLU A 189 -5.16 23.32 -5.95
C GLU A 189 -5.82 21.96 -5.84
N GLY A 190 -6.12 21.52 -4.61
CA GLY A 190 -6.68 20.20 -4.36
C GLY A 190 -6.92 19.97 -2.89
N MET A 191 -7.61 18.87 -2.57
CA MET A 191 -7.81 18.43 -1.20
C MET A 191 -8.03 16.94 -1.08
N GLN A 192 -7.74 16.39 0.10
CA GLN A 192 -8.08 15.02 0.47
C GLN A 192 -9.07 15.01 1.64
N PHE A 193 -9.99 14.05 1.63
CA PHE A 193 -10.88 13.78 2.75
C PHE A 193 -11.00 12.28 3.03
N ASP A 194 -11.28 11.95 4.29
CA ASP A 194 -11.23 10.59 4.84
C ASP A 194 -12.54 9.83 4.56
N ARG A 195 -12.82 9.60 3.29
CA ARG A 195 -13.92 8.76 2.81
C ARG A 195 -13.49 8.08 1.53
N GLY A 196 -13.59 6.77 1.49
CA GLY A 196 -13.28 5.96 0.32
C GLY A 196 -14.51 5.58 -0.49
N TYR A 197 -14.32 4.72 -1.48
CA TYR A 197 -15.38 4.26 -2.36
C TYR A 197 -16.48 3.48 -1.61
N ALA A 198 -17.72 3.65 -2.03
CA ALA A 198 -18.87 2.96 -1.44
C ALA A 198 -18.87 1.43 -1.73
N SER A 199 -18.14 0.98 -2.74
CA SER A 199 -18.01 -0.44 -3.11
C SER A 199 -16.63 -0.74 -3.70
N PRO A 200 -15.98 -1.85 -3.33
CA PRO A 200 -14.72 -2.30 -3.93
C PRO A 200 -14.83 -2.57 -5.44
N TYR A 201 -16.03 -2.85 -5.96
CA TYR A 201 -16.25 -3.03 -7.40
C TYR A 201 -16.12 -1.74 -8.22
N MET A 202 -15.94 -0.60 -7.56
CA MET A 202 -15.72 0.70 -8.19
C MET A 202 -14.25 0.99 -8.49
N VAL A 203 -13.31 0.13 -8.09
CA VAL A 203 -11.88 0.32 -8.36
C VAL A 203 -11.59 0.21 -9.88
N THR A 204 -10.64 1.01 -10.36
CA THR A 204 -10.15 0.98 -11.74
C THR A 204 -8.79 0.30 -11.83
N ASP A 205 -8.02 0.36 -10.74
CA ASP A 205 -6.75 -0.34 -10.55
C ASP A 205 -6.94 -1.39 -9.43
N SER A 206 -7.03 -2.65 -9.82
CA SER A 206 -7.23 -3.76 -8.89
C SER A 206 -5.98 -4.09 -8.07
N ASP A 207 -4.79 -3.76 -8.56
CA ASP A 207 -3.54 -4.07 -7.88
C ASP A 207 -3.31 -3.14 -6.70
N LYS A 208 -3.66 -1.86 -6.88
CA LYS A 208 -3.61 -0.84 -5.82
C LYS A 208 -4.93 -0.69 -5.05
N MET A 209 -6.00 -1.37 -5.48
CA MET A 209 -7.35 -1.19 -4.94
C MET A 209 -7.81 0.28 -4.95
N GLU A 210 -7.54 0.99 -6.04
CA GLU A 210 -7.85 2.40 -6.23
C GLU A 210 -8.81 2.62 -7.40
N ALA A 211 -9.64 3.64 -7.29
CA ALA A 211 -10.43 4.16 -8.39
C ALA A 211 -9.82 5.49 -8.85
N VAL A 212 -9.26 5.51 -10.04
CA VAL A 212 -8.68 6.71 -10.66
C VAL A 212 -9.63 7.22 -11.73
N LEU A 213 -10.02 8.49 -11.61
CA LEU A 213 -10.89 9.17 -12.55
C LEU A 213 -10.14 10.35 -13.17
N GLU A 214 -9.99 10.33 -14.48
CA GLU A 214 -9.35 11.40 -15.26
C GLU A 214 -10.41 12.37 -15.77
N ASN A 215 -10.22 13.66 -15.50
CA ASN A 215 -11.14 14.74 -15.89
C ASN A 215 -12.62 14.45 -15.56
N PRO A 216 -12.96 13.99 -14.35
CA PRO A 216 -14.32 13.63 -13.99
C PRO A 216 -15.22 14.85 -13.82
N TYR A 217 -16.52 14.64 -13.94
CA TYR A 217 -17.51 15.49 -13.31
C TYR A 217 -17.69 15.07 -11.85
N ILE A 218 -18.03 16.03 -10.98
CA ILE A 218 -18.19 15.81 -9.54
C ILE A 218 -19.58 16.29 -9.13
N LEU A 219 -20.47 15.37 -8.79
CA LEU A 219 -21.78 15.68 -8.21
C LEU A 219 -21.67 15.68 -6.70
N ILE A 220 -22.04 16.80 -6.08
CA ILE A 220 -21.93 17.03 -4.63
C ILE A 220 -23.31 17.25 -4.06
N THR A 221 -23.72 16.44 -3.08
CA THR A 221 -25.01 16.57 -2.41
C THR A 221 -24.94 16.16 -0.94
N ASP A 222 -25.75 16.76 -0.11
CA ASP A 222 -25.95 16.37 1.29
C ASP A 222 -27.08 15.32 1.45
N LYS A 223 -27.69 14.88 0.35
CA LYS A 223 -28.78 13.88 0.35
C LYS A 223 -28.19 12.46 0.31
N LYS A 224 -28.98 11.54 0.84
CA LYS A 224 -28.78 10.09 0.66
C LYS A 224 -29.45 9.66 -0.65
N ILE A 225 -28.74 8.87 -1.46
CA ILE A 225 -29.19 8.39 -2.76
C ILE A 225 -29.43 6.88 -2.68
N THR A 226 -30.70 6.49 -2.78
CA THR A 226 -31.11 5.07 -2.74
C THR A 226 -31.70 4.60 -4.06
N ASN A 227 -32.24 5.51 -4.85
CA ASN A 227 -32.89 5.23 -6.13
C ASN A 227 -32.15 5.96 -7.26
N ILE A 228 -31.77 5.22 -8.30
CA ILE A 228 -31.03 5.76 -9.46
C ILE A 228 -31.81 6.83 -10.21
N GLN A 229 -33.15 6.80 -10.17
CA GLN A 229 -34.02 7.77 -10.84
C GLN A 229 -33.83 9.20 -10.34
N GLU A 230 -33.32 9.37 -9.12
CA GLU A 230 -33.06 10.68 -8.53
C GLU A 230 -31.93 11.44 -9.23
N ILE A 231 -30.95 10.70 -9.76
CA ILE A 231 -29.75 11.26 -10.42
C ILE A 231 -29.70 10.94 -11.92
N LEU A 232 -30.70 10.24 -12.46
CA LEU A 232 -30.72 9.80 -13.85
C LEU A 232 -30.52 10.95 -14.86
N PRO A 233 -31.16 12.13 -14.71
CA PRO A 233 -30.97 13.23 -15.65
C PRO A 233 -29.54 13.75 -15.73
N VAL A 234 -28.82 13.75 -14.60
CA VAL A 234 -27.39 14.11 -14.54
C VAL A 234 -26.51 13.01 -15.14
N LEU A 235 -26.80 11.74 -14.82
CA LEU A 235 -26.05 10.60 -15.37
C LEU A 235 -26.09 10.58 -16.89
N GLU A 236 -27.28 10.79 -17.49
CA GLU A 236 -27.44 10.83 -18.94
C GLU A 236 -26.60 11.94 -19.60
N GLN A 237 -26.55 13.12 -18.99
CA GLN A 237 -25.74 14.23 -19.49
C GLN A 237 -24.24 13.92 -19.39
N VAL A 238 -23.76 13.33 -18.30
CA VAL A 238 -22.35 12.96 -18.11
C VAL A 238 -21.94 11.85 -19.08
N VAL A 239 -22.79 10.84 -19.28
CA VAL A 239 -22.57 9.75 -20.24
C VAL A 239 -22.47 10.30 -21.67
N GLN A 240 -23.35 11.23 -22.06
CA GLN A 240 -23.30 11.87 -23.39
C GLN A 240 -22.00 12.63 -23.63
N GLN A 241 -21.36 13.14 -22.58
CA GLN A 241 -20.04 13.78 -22.66
C GLN A 241 -18.87 12.78 -22.70
N GLY A 242 -19.14 11.49 -22.52
CA GLY A 242 -18.09 10.45 -22.47
C GLY A 242 -17.13 10.60 -21.28
N LYS A 243 -17.59 11.20 -20.18
CA LYS A 243 -16.78 11.47 -18.99
C LYS A 243 -17.15 10.54 -17.84
N SER A 244 -16.24 10.41 -16.90
CA SER A 244 -16.48 9.72 -15.62
C SER A 244 -17.14 10.65 -14.60
N LEU A 245 -17.74 10.06 -13.58
CA LEU A 245 -18.43 10.77 -12.51
C LEU A 245 -17.89 10.37 -11.14
N LEU A 246 -17.52 11.36 -10.32
CA LEU A 246 -17.44 11.20 -8.87
C LEU A 246 -18.78 11.66 -8.26
N LEU A 247 -19.39 10.81 -7.47
CA LEU A 247 -20.62 11.10 -6.74
C LEU A 247 -20.31 11.19 -5.24
N VAL A 248 -20.39 12.41 -4.70
CA VAL A 248 -20.22 12.70 -3.27
C VAL A 248 -21.57 12.95 -2.66
N ALA A 249 -22.06 12.05 -1.82
CA ALA A 249 -23.38 12.10 -1.22
C ALA A 249 -23.34 11.72 0.26
N GLU A 250 -24.37 12.03 1.04
CA GLU A 250 -24.45 11.55 2.42
C GLU A 250 -24.24 10.03 2.51
N ASP A 251 -24.95 9.31 1.66
CA ASP A 251 -24.75 7.88 1.42
C ASP A 251 -25.26 7.50 0.02
N VAL A 252 -24.70 6.44 -0.54
CA VAL A 252 -25.20 5.84 -1.79
C VAL A 252 -25.38 4.35 -1.55
N GLU A 253 -26.61 3.89 -1.60
CA GLU A 253 -26.93 2.49 -1.27
C GLU A 253 -28.07 1.92 -2.11
N GLY A 254 -28.41 0.67 -1.87
CA GLY A 254 -29.58 0.01 -2.48
C GLY A 254 -29.46 -0.10 -4.01
N GLU A 255 -30.57 0.24 -4.70
CA GLU A 255 -30.67 0.17 -6.15
C GLU A 255 -29.71 1.11 -6.86
N ALA A 256 -29.49 2.31 -6.32
CA ALA A 256 -28.59 3.29 -6.92
C ALA A 256 -27.15 2.77 -6.98
N LEU A 257 -26.62 2.25 -5.86
CA LEU A 257 -25.27 1.69 -5.79
C LEU A 257 -25.13 0.47 -6.72
N ALA A 258 -26.09 -0.45 -6.68
CA ALA A 258 -26.07 -1.66 -7.51
C ALA A 258 -26.06 -1.29 -9.01
N THR A 259 -26.86 -0.32 -9.43
CA THR A 259 -26.93 0.13 -10.82
C THR A 259 -25.61 0.77 -11.29
N LEU A 260 -24.99 1.63 -10.46
CA LEU A 260 -23.68 2.22 -10.78
C LEU A 260 -22.59 1.15 -10.93
N VAL A 261 -22.54 0.20 -9.99
CA VAL A 261 -21.58 -0.92 -10.04
C VAL A 261 -21.77 -1.79 -11.30
N VAL A 262 -23.01 -2.17 -11.63
CA VAL A 262 -23.29 -2.98 -12.82
C VAL A 262 -22.90 -2.25 -14.11
N ASN A 263 -23.19 -0.97 -14.23
CA ASN A 263 -22.82 -0.18 -15.42
C ASN A 263 -21.28 -0.07 -15.54
N LYS A 264 -20.57 0.11 -14.44
CA LYS A 264 -19.12 0.14 -14.44
C LYS A 264 -18.54 -1.22 -14.86
N LEU A 265 -19.01 -2.33 -14.29
CA LEU A 265 -18.54 -3.68 -14.66
C LEU A 265 -18.81 -4.02 -16.12
N ARG A 266 -19.87 -3.46 -16.71
CA ARG A 266 -20.17 -3.59 -18.16
C ARG A 266 -19.35 -2.65 -19.02
N GLY A 267 -18.56 -1.75 -18.44
CA GLY A 267 -17.80 -0.73 -19.18
C GLY A 267 -18.66 0.35 -19.85
N THR A 268 -19.93 0.46 -19.50
CA THR A 268 -20.86 1.43 -20.10
C THR A 268 -20.73 2.81 -19.49
N PHE A 269 -20.40 2.89 -18.20
CA PHE A 269 -20.22 4.15 -17.49
C PHE A 269 -19.29 3.98 -16.30
N ASN A 270 -18.28 4.84 -16.20
CA ASN A 270 -17.34 4.85 -15.09
C ASN A 270 -17.80 5.88 -14.05
N ALA A 271 -18.37 5.40 -12.95
CA ALA A 271 -18.76 6.21 -11.81
C ALA A 271 -18.20 5.65 -10.52
N VAL A 272 -17.80 6.53 -9.61
CA VAL A 272 -17.36 6.18 -8.26
C VAL A 272 -18.21 6.98 -7.28
N ALA A 273 -18.84 6.28 -6.35
CA ALA A 273 -19.60 6.88 -5.26
C ALA A 273 -18.77 6.88 -3.98
N VAL A 274 -18.76 7.99 -3.27
CA VAL A 274 -18.11 8.18 -1.98
C VAL A 274 -19.06 8.84 -0.99
N LYS A 275 -18.88 8.56 0.29
CA LYS A 275 -19.64 9.24 1.34
C LYS A 275 -19.10 10.64 1.57
N ALA A 276 -20.00 11.59 1.81
CA ALA A 276 -19.63 12.95 2.19
C ALA A 276 -18.84 12.97 3.51
N PRO A 277 -17.77 13.77 3.61
CA PRO A 277 -16.99 13.89 4.82
C PRO A 277 -17.76 14.64 5.92
N GLY A 278 -17.49 14.29 7.18
CA GLY A 278 -18.11 14.94 8.34
C GLY A 278 -19.55 14.52 8.60
N PHE A 279 -20.18 15.20 9.57
CA PHE A 279 -21.56 15.00 10.00
C PHE A 279 -22.22 16.34 10.31
N GLY A 280 -23.55 16.44 10.13
CA GLY A 280 -24.34 17.65 10.44
C GLY A 280 -23.79 18.89 9.72
N ASP A 281 -23.69 20.02 10.42
CA ASP A 281 -23.25 21.30 9.85
C ASP A 281 -21.81 21.27 9.33
N ARG A 282 -20.95 20.42 9.90
CA ARG A 282 -19.59 20.20 9.39
C ARG A 282 -19.60 19.55 8.02
N ARG A 283 -20.48 18.59 7.78
CA ARG A 283 -20.65 17.97 6.46
C ARG A 283 -21.01 19.04 5.43
N LYS A 284 -21.98 19.91 5.73
CA LYS A 284 -22.38 21.00 4.84
C LYS A 284 -21.19 21.91 4.51
N ALA A 285 -20.43 22.30 5.54
CA ALA A 285 -19.25 23.16 5.36
C ALA A 285 -18.17 22.50 4.50
N MET A 286 -17.91 21.19 4.68
CA MET A 286 -16.92 20.46 3.88
C MET A 286 -17.39 20.21 2.44
N LEU A 287 -18.69 19.99 2.21
CA LEU A 287 -19.26 19.90 0.86
C LEU A 287 -19.17 21.24 0.12
N GLU A 288 -19.38 22.35 0.83
CA GLU A 288 -19.19 23.70 0.28
C GLU A 288 -17.73 23.98 -0.07
N ASP A 289 -16.77 23.57 0.79
CA ASP A 289 -15.34 23.67 0.51
C ASP A 289 -14.99 22.90 -0.78
N LEU A 290 -15.52 21.67 -0.92
CA LEU A 290 -15.31 20.84 -2.10
C LEU A 290 -15.96 21.46 -3.36
N ALA A 291 -17.17 22.03 -3.24
CA ALA A 291 -17.84 22.71 -4.34
C ALA A 291 -17.04 23.93 -4.85
N ILE A 292 -16.54 24.75 -3.91
CA ILE A 292 -15.70 25.91 -4.25
C ILE A 292 -14.41 25.47 -4.91
N LEU A 293 -13.75 24.42 -4.38
CA LEU A 293 -12.50 23.88 -4.94
C LEU A 293 -12.68 23.36 -6.37
N THR A 294 -13.81 22.72 -6.64
CA THR A 294 -14.07 22.06 -7.94
C THR A 294 -14.86 22.92 -8.93
N GLY A 295 -15.30 24.12 -8.51
CA GLY A 295 -16.11 25.02 -9.31
C GLY A 295 -17.53 24.54 -9.55
N GLY A 296 -18.05 23.67 -8.67
CA GLY A 296 -19.43 23.16 -8.70
C GLY A 296 -20.33 23.81 -7.65
N GLU A 297 -21.53 23.25 -7.51
CA GLU A 297 -22.53 23.65 -6.52
C GLU A 297 -22.94 22.45 -5.66
N VAL A 298 -23.22 22.67 -4.38
CA VAL A 298 -23.82 21.64 -3.53
C VAL A 298 -25.31 21.54 -3.85
N ILE A 299 -25.74 20.39 -4.33
CA ILE A 299 -27.17 20.14 -4.60
C ILE A 299 -27.87 19.79 -3.29
N THR A 300 -28.51 20.78 -2.68
CA THR A 300 -29.20 20.67 -1.39
C THR A 300 -30.53 21.41 -1.40
N GLU A 301 -31.46 20.92 -0.60
CA GLU A 301 -32.78 21.58 -0.42
C GLU A 301 -32.66 22.95 0.25
N ASP A 302 -31.66 23.15 1.08
CA ASP A 302 -31.41 24.44 1.74
C ASP A 302 -31.18 25.57 0.72
N LEU A 303 -30.62 25.24 -0.45
CA LEU A 303 -30.44 26.17 -1.57
C LEU A 303 -31.57 26.10 -2.61
N GLY A 304 -32.63 25.32 -2.36
CA GLY A 304 -33.75 25.12 -3.29
C GLY A 304 -33.37 24.26 -4.51
N LEU A 305 -32.25 23.48 -4.44
CA LEU A 305 -31.81 22.63 -5.52
C LEU A 305 -32.25 21.17 -5.29
N ASP A 306 -32.69 20.52 -6.38
CA ASP A 306 -33.09 19.11 -6.36
C ASP A 306 -32.25 18.30 -7.34
N LEU A 307 -31.84 17.09 -6.94
CA LEU A 307 -31.09 16.14 -7.76
C LEU A 307 -31.79 15.82 -9.09
N LYS A 308 -33.11 15.76 -9.10
CA LYS A 308 -33.91 15.50 -10.32
C LYS A 308 -33.86 16.61 -11.35
N SER A 309 -33.58 17.83 -10.92
CA SER A 309 -33.43 19.00 -11.78
C SER A 309 -31.99 19.45 -11.98
N ALA A 310 -31.03 18.73 -11.36
CA ALA A 310 -29.63 19.05 -11.48
C ALA A 310 -29.12 18.86 -12.92
N ASN A 311 -28.18 19.70 -13.30
CA ASN A 311 -27.60 19.71 -14.64
C ASN A 311 -26.08 19.79 -14.60
N ILE A 312 -25.46 19.53 -15.73
CA ILE A 312 -23.99 19.43 -15.86
C ILE A 312 -23.23 20.72 -15.48
N THR A 313 -23.88 21.89 -15.56
CA THR A 313 -23.25 23.18 -15.24
C THR A 313 -23.08 23.40 -13.73
N GLN A 314 -23.80 22.62 -12.92
CA GLN A 314 -23.73 22.65 -11.46
C GLN A 314 -22.69 21.66 -10.92
N LEU A 315 -22.18 20.78 -11.78
CA LEU A 315 -21.20 19.77 -11.39
C LEU A 315 -19.81 20.40 -11.27
N GLY A 316 -19.10 20.03 -10.22
CA GLY A 316 -17.69 20.33 -10.09
C GLY A 316 -16.84 19.55 -11.08
N ARG A 317 -15.59 19.98 -11.26
CA ARG A 317 -14.59 19.34 -12.12
C ARG A 317 -13.24 19.33 -11.45
N ALA A 318 -12.42 18.38 -11.82
CA ALA A 318 -11.00 18.31 -11.45
C ALA A 318 -10.22 17.67 -12.58
N SER A 319 -8.90 17.86 -12.62
CA SER A 319 -8.02 17.15 -13.54
C SER A 319 -8.03 15.65 -13.24
N LYS A 320 -7.96 15.30 -11.95
CA LYS A 320 -7.91 13.92 -11.49
C LYS A 320 -8.57 13.74 -10.15
N VAL A 321 -9.16 12.57 -9.93
CA VAL A 321 -9.61 12.11 -8.61
C VAL A 321 -9.10 10.71 -8.36
N VAL A 322 -8.51 10.49 -7.19
CA VAL A 322 -8.07 9.17 -6.72
C VAL A 322 -8.87 8.78 -5.49
N VAL A 323 -9.53 7.65 -5.54
CA VAL A 323 -10.34 7.13 -4.43
C VAL A 323 -9.80 5.78 -3.99
N THR A 324 -9.34 5.72 -2.75
CA THR A 324 -8.91 4.48 -2.09
C THR A 324 -10.06 3.90 -1.25
N LYS A 325 -9.78 2.87 -0.49
CA LYS A 325 -10.74 2.31 0.48
C LYS A 325 -11.13 3.33 1.58
N GLU A 326 -10.24 4.23 1.93
CA GLU A 326 -10.38 5.12 3.10
C GLU A 326 -10.43 6.61 2.73
N ASN A 327 -9.81 6.99 1.63
CA ASN A 327 -9.60 8.39 1.26
C ASN A 327 -10.08 8.70 -0.16
N THR A 328 -10.46 9.96 -0.36
CA THR A 328 -10.71 10.57 -1.68
C THR A 328 -9.82 11.79 -1.82
N THR A 329 -8.99 11.81 -2.86
CA THR A 329 -8.09 12.92 -3.21
C THR A 329 -8.57 13.57 -4.50
N VAL A 330 -8.85 14.86 -4.45
CA VAL A 330 -9.14 15.69 -5.61
C VAL A 330 -7.88 16.48 -5.95
N VAL A 331 -7.40 16.31 -7.17
CA VAL A 331 -6.18 16.96 -7.69
C VAL A 331 -6.57 17.95 -8.76
N GLU A 332 -6.06 19.17 -8.66
CA GLU A 332 -6.29 20.26 -9.61
C GLU A 332 -7.79 20.48 -9.86
N GLY A 333 -8.49 20.94 -8.81
CA GLY A 333 -9.89 21.34 -8.88
C GLY A 333 -10.07 22.55 -9.82
N ALA A 334 -11.17 22.58 -10.58
CA ALA A 334 -11.45 23.64 -11.55
C ALA A 334 -12.10 24.90 -10.92
N GLY A 335 -12.04 25.05 -9.60
CA GLY A 335 -12.53 26.24 -8.89
C GLY A 335 -11.72 27.49 -9.20
N GLU A 336 -12.35 28.65 -9.09
CA GLU A 336 -11.68 29.93 -9.25
C GLU A 336 -10.76 30.20 -8.04
N THR A 337 -9.48 30.47 -8.26
CA THR A 337 -8.48 30.74 -7.21
C THR A 337 -8.90 31.83 -6.25
N ASP A 338 -9.55 32.90 -6.74
CA ASP A 338 -10.05 33.99 -5.88
C ASP A 338 -11.15 33.53 -4.93
N LYS A 339 -12.03 32.62 -5.37
CA LYS A 339 -13.08 32.05 -4.52
C LYS A 339 -12.51 31.12 -3.46
N ILE A 340 -11.49 30.31 -3.84
CA ILE A 340 -10.78 29.44 -2.91
C ILE A 340 -10.05 30.29 -1.85
N ALA A 341 -9.32 31.35 -2.26
CA ALA A 341 -8.67 32.27 -1.34
C ALA A 341 -9.67 32.99 -0.42
N GLY A 342 -10.82 33.41 -0.96
CA GLY A 342 -11.93 33.96 -0.16
C GLY A 342 -12.42 33.00 0.90
N ARG A 343 -12.60 31.72 0.55
CA ARG A 343 -13.01 30.67 1.51
C ARG A 343 -11.96 30.41 2.59
N VAL A 344 -10.69 30.32 2.21
CA VAL A 344 -9.56 30.22 3.16
C VAL A 344 -9.59 31.37 4.17
N ASN A 345 -9.78 32.61 3.73
CA ASN A 345 -9.86 33.76 4.61
C ASN A 345 -11.10 33.72 5.52
N GLN A 346 -12.23 33.22 5.03
CA GLN A 346 -13.43 33.01 5.85
C GLN A 346 -13.19 32.01 6.98
N ILE A 347 -12.53 30.88 6.67
CA ILE A 347 -12.19 29.87 7.69
C ILE A 347 -11.19 30.44 8.72
N ARG A 348 -10.21 31.25 8.30
CA ARG A 348 -9.30 31.94 9.22
C ARG A 348 -10.03 32.89 10.16
N ALA A 349 -10.96 33.69 9.67
CA ALA A 349 -11.77 34.56 10.50
C ALA A 349 -12.60 33.76 11.53
N GLN A 350 -13.22 32.65 11.12
CA GLN A 350 -13.95 31.77 12.04
C GLN A 350 -13.02 31.16 13.11
N LEU A 351 -11.77 30.85 12.76
CA LEU A 351 -10.77 30.33 13.69
C LEU A 351 -10.39 31.35 14.77
N GLU A 352 -10.33 32.63 14.41
CA GLU A 352 -10.05 33.72 15.36
C GLU A 352 -11.24 34.00 16.31
N GLU A 353 -12.46 33.86 15.81
CA GLU A 353 -13.69 34.13 16.57
C GLU A 353 -14.10 33.01 17.52
N THR A 354 -13.74 31.74 17.20
CA THR A 354 -14.20 30.60 17.99
C THR A 354 -13.43 30.44 19.30
N THR A 355 -14.16 30.15 20.38
CA THR A 355 -13.60 29.91 21.72
C THR A 355 -13.51 28.43 22.08
N SER A 356 -14.10 27.55 21.28
CA SER A 356 -14.11 26.11 21.48
C SER A 356 -12.82 25.49 20.93
N GLU A 357 -12.01 24.89 21.77
CA GLU A 357 -10.76 24.22 21.34
C GLU A 357 -11.03 23.10 20.32
N PHE A 358 -12.13 22.37 20.48
CA PHE A 358 -12.54 21.34 19.53
C PHE A 358 -12.92 21.92 18.16
N ASP A 359 -13.62 23.05 18.13
CA ASP A 359 -13.97 23.70 16.87
C ASP A 359 -12.75 24.35 16.22
N LYS A 360 -11.83 24.89 17.02
CA LYS A 360 -10.54 25.37 16.52
C LYS A 360 -9.76 24.27 15.81
N GLU A 361 -9.62 23.10 16.45
CA GLU A 361 -8.95 21.95 15.83
C GLU A 361 -9.58 21.59 14.48
N LYS A 362 -10.90 21.54 14.41
CA LYS A 362 -11.61 21.18 13.17
C LYS A 362 -11.56 22.26 12.09
N LEU A 363 -11.53 23.51 12.46
CA LEU A 363 -11.29 24.62 11.52
C LEU A 363 -9.84 24.65 11.02
N GLN A 364 -8.87 24.34 11.88
CA GLN A 364 -7.46 24.20 11.48
C GLN A 364 -7.29 23.04 10.49
N GLU A 365 -7.92 21.88 10.73
CA GLU A 365 -7.91 20.74 9.82
C GLU A 365 -8.49 21.12 8.45
N ARG A 366 -9.65 21.80 8.40
CA ARG A 366 -10.25 22.27 7.14
C ARG A 366 -9.37 23.29 6.43
N LEU A 367 -8.79 24.22 7.18
CA LEU A 367 -7.87 25.22 6.64
C LEU A 367 -6.65 24.57 6.01
N ALA A 368 -6.03 23.61 6.69
CA ALA A 368 -4.87 22.87 6.17
C ALA A 368 -5.20 22.11 4.89
N LYS A 369 -6.36 21.42 4.85
CA LYS A 369 -6.82 20.68 3.67
C LYS A 369 -7.10 21.58 2.45
N LEU A 370 -7.65 22.77 2.65
CA LEU A 370 -8.01 23.67 1.55
C LEU A 370 -6.84 24.57 1.11
N ALA A 371 -6.04 25.06 2.06
CA ALA A 371 -4.95 26.02 1.81
C ALA A 371 -3.64 25.34 1.40
N GLY A 372 -3.42 24.08 1.82
CA GLY A 372 -2.17 23.35 1.55
C GLY A 372 -2.03 22.89 0.11
N GLY A 373 -3.13 22.71 -0.61
CA GLY A 373 -3.12 22.14 -1.96
C GLY A 373 -2.68 20.68 -1.99
N VAL A 374 -2.30 20.23 -3.18
CA VAL A 374 -1.74 18.89 -3.44
C VAL A 374 -0.40 19.05 -4.14
N ALA A 375 0.65 18.47 -3.59
CA ALA A 375 1.93 18.36 -4.29
C ALA A 375 1.87 17.18 -5.28
N VAL A 376 2.21 17.44 -6.53
CA VAL A 376 2.21 16.44 -7.61
C VAL A 376 3.66 16.25 -8.07
N ILE A 377 4.20 15.05 -7.82
CA ILE A 377 5.50 14.65 -8.36
C ILE A 377 5.24 14.02 -9.73
N LYS A 378 5.58 14.74 -10.80
CA LYS A 378 5.46 14.30 -12.18
C LYS A 378 6.73 13.56 -12.58
N VAL A 379 6.64 12.23 -12.69
CA VAL A 379 7.79 11.36 -12.96
C VAL A 379 8.03 11.26 -14.45
N GLY A 380 9.25 11.63 -14.90
CA GLY A 380 9.68 11.49 -16.28
C GLY A 380 10.71 10.38 -16.46
N ALA A 381 10.70 9.74 -17.64
CA ALA A 381 11.70 8.73 -18.02
C ALA A 381 11.78 8.58 -19.55
N ALA A 382 12.84 7.92 -20.03
CA ALA A 382 13.05 7.70 -21.46
C ALA A 382 12.20 6.54 -22.01
N THR A 383 11.85 5.57 -21.19
CA THR A 383 11.07 4.38 -21.56
C THR A 383 9.95 4.11 -20.56
N GLU A 384 8.88 3.45 -21.00
CA GLU A 384 7.76 3.06 -20.15
C GLU A 384 8.19 2.13 -19.00
N THR A 385 9.13 1.24 -19.24
CA THR A 385 9.68 0.33 -18.22
C THR A 385 10.41 1.11 -17.13
N GLU A 386 11.26 2.06 -17.51
CA GLU A 386 11.96 2.94 -16.58
C GLU A 386 10.99 3.85 -15.81
N LEU A 387 9.96 4.37 -16.48
CA LEU A 387 8.94 5.20 -15.87
C LEU A 387 8.21 4.47 -14.74
N LYS A 388 7.77 3.24 -14.99
CA LYS A 388 7.10 2.41 -14.01
C LYS A 388 7.99 2.08 -12.81
N GLU A 389 9.23 1.71 -13.06
CA GLU A 389 10.21 1.41 -12.00
C GLU A 389 10.48 2.65 -11.15
N ARG A 390 10.75 3.80 -11.78
CA ARG A 390 11.02 5.06 -11.09
C ARG A 390 9.82 5.54 -10.26
N LYS A 391 8.61 5.37 -10.79
CA LYS A 391 7.36 5.69 -10.08
C LYS A 391 7.20 4.86 -8.82
N LEU A 392 7.35 3.53 -8.88
CA LEU A 392 7.26 2.65 -7.72
C LEU A 392 8.29 3.03 -6.65
N ARG A 393 9.52 3.31 -7.05
CA ARG A 393 10.60 3.72 -6.15
C ARG A 393 10.30 5.05 -5.44
N ILE A 394 9.70 6.02 -6.13
CA ILE A 394 9.29 7.30 -5.53
C ILE A 394 8.10 7.09 -4.59
N GLU A 395 7.16 6.20 -4.92
CA GLU A 395 6.04 5.82 -4.03
C GLU A 395 6.55 5.21 -2.72
N ASP A 396 7.49 4.28 -2.79
CA ASP A 396 8.12 3.66 -1.61
C ASP A 396 8.84 4.71 -0.76
N ALA A 397 9.62 5.60 -1.40
CA ALA A 397 10.34 6.66 -0.70
C ALA A 397 9.40 7.66 0.00
N LEU A 398 8.28 8.02 -0.61
CA LEU A 398 7.27 8.87 0.00
C LEU A 398 6.62 8.20 1.22
N ASN A 399 6.25 6.93 1.10
CA ASN A 399 5.64 6.17 2.19
C ASN A 399 6.63 5.96 3.34
N SER A 400 7.87 5.61 3.02
CA SER A 400 8.97 5.48 3.99
C SER A 400 9.20 6.78 4.74
N THR A 401 9.18 7.91 4.05
CA THR A 401 9.33 9.24 4.65
C THR A 401 8.18 9.59 5.59
N ARG A 402 6.93 9.31 5.20
CA ARG A 402 5.77 9.49 6.08
C ARG A 402 5.86 8.61 7.33
N ALA A 403 6.22 7.34 7.16
CA ALA A 403 6.43 6.43 8.29
C ALA A 403 7.51 6.92 9.26
N ALA A 404 8.56 7.55 8.74
CA ALA A 404 9.62 8.13 9.53
C ALA A 404 9.20 9.40 10.28
N VAL A 405 8.36 10.24 9.68
CA VAL A 405 7.78 11.41 10.36
C VAL A 405 6.86 10.98 11.50
N GLU A 406 6.09 9.89 11.32
CA GLU A 406 5.15 9.39 12.33
C GLU A 406 5.85 8.79 13.57
N GLU A 407 6.87 7.95 13.39
CA GLU A 407 7.47 7.16 14.48
C GLU A 407 8.97 7.34 14.63
N GLY A 408 9.57 8.25 13.88
CA GLY A 408 11.01 8.47 13.92
C GLY A 408 11.81 7.45 13.11
N ILE A 409 13.12 7.47 13.28
CA ILE A 409 14.11 6.67 12.57
C ILE A 409 14.99 5.87 13.51
N VAL A 410 15.50 4.76 13.00
CA VAL A 410 16.52 3.91 13.62
C VAL A 410 17.70 3.73 12.66
N SER A 411 18.79 3.16 13.12
CA SER A 411 19.94 2.80 12.28
C SER A 411 19.51 1.82 11.19
N GLY A 412 19.74 2.19 9.93
CA GLY A 412 19.28 1.45 8.76
C GLY A 412 20.09 0.21 8.44
N GLY A 413 19.79 -0.38 7.27
CA GLY A 413 20.50 -1.54 6.76
C GLY A 413 20.39 -2.80 7.63
N GLY A 414 19.32 -2.94 8.40
CA GLY A 414 19.10 -4.03 9.34
C GLY A 414 19.88 -3.91 10.65
N THR A 415 20.69 -2.87 10.82
CA THR A 415 21.52 -2.64 12.03
C THR A 415 20.66 -2.55 13.29
N ALA A 416 19.52 -1.83 13.25
CA ALA A 416 18.64 -1.68 14.39
C ALA A 416 18.09 -3.03 14.90
N LEU A 417 17.81 -3.99 14.02
CA LEU A 417 17.37 -5.32 14.39
C LEU A 417 18.44 -6.11 15.16
N VAL A 418 19.71 -5.90 14.83
CA VAL A 418 20.83 -6.49 15.59
C VAL A 418 21.07 -5.72 16.89
N ASN A 419 20.88 -4.40 16.92
CA ASN A 419 21.03 -3.60 18.14
C ASN A 419 20.07 -4.03 19.26
N VAL A 420 18.85 -4.47 18.92
CA VAL A 420 17.87 -4.95 19.92
C VAL A 420 18.12 -6.40 20.36
N TYR A 421 19.08 -7.11 19.76
CA TYR A 421 19.40 -8.51 20.06
C TYR A 421 19.64 -8.76 21.54
N ASN A 422 20.45 -7.95 22.20
CA ASN A 422 20.82 -8.12 23.61
C ASN A 422 19.61 -7.98 24.54
N LYS A 423 18.67 -7.10 24.22
CA LYS A 423 17.41 -6.95 24.97
C LYS A 423 16.57 -8.22 24.86
N VAL A 424 16.41 -8.76 23.67
CA VAL A 424 15.66 -10.00 23.44
C VAL A 424 16.38 -11.20 24.08
N ALA A 425 17.71 -11.26 24.01
CA ALA A 425 18.50 -12.33 24.61
C ALA A 425 18.47 -12.36 26.16
N SER A 426 18.17 -11.20 26.77
CA SER A 426 18.02 -11.10 28.24
C SER A 426 16.67 -11.60 28.76
N LEU A 427 15.75 -12.00 27.90
CA LEU A 427 14.44 -12.49 28.32
C LEU A 427 14.55 -13.88 28.96
N GLU A 428 14.01 -13.99 30.16
CA GLU A 428 13.91 -15.29 30.85
C GLU A 428 12.74 -16.09 30.27
N ALA A 429 13.00 -17.32 29.85
CA ALA A 429 11.99 -18.29 29.43
C ALA A 429 12.54 -19.71 29.58
N GLU A 430 11.65 -20.69 29.71
CA GLU A 430 11.99 -22.10 29.86
C GLU A 430 11.38 -22.93 28.72
N GLY A 431 11.99 -24.07 28.43
CA GLY A 431 11.48 -25.06 27.47
C GLY A 431 11.25 -24.49 26.08
N ASP A 432 10.11 -24.82 25.49
CA ASP A 432 9.78 -24.44 24.11
C ASP A 432 9.58 -22.92 23.93
N SER A 433 9.28 -22.19 24.99
CA SER A 433 9.22 -20.73 24.94
C SER A 433 10.63 -20.13 24.76
N ALA A 434 11.65 -20.68 25.41
CA ALA A 434 13.04 -20.29 25.17
C ALA A 434 13.48 -20.59 23.73
N THR A 435 13.01 -21.71 23.16
CA THR A 435 13.20 -22.04 21.74
C THR A 435 12.61 -20.98 20.83
N GLY A 436 11.39 -20.49 21.12
CA GLY A 436 10.74 -19.41 20.38
C GLY A 436 11.54 -18.11 20.40
N ILE A 437 12.10 -17.73 21.53
CA ILE A 437 12.99 -16.56 21.67
C ILE A 437 14.24 -16.74 20.79
N ASN A 438 14.87 -17.90 20.82
CA ASN A 438 16.06 -18.18 20.02
C ASN A 438 15.80 -18.13 18.50
N ILE A 439 14.60 -18.52 18.05
CA ILE A 439 14.17 -18.40 16.66
C ILE A 439 14.15 -16.93 16.25
N VAL A 440 13.57 -16.06 17.07
CA VAL A 440 13.54 -14.61 16.79
C VAL A 440 14.95 -14.04 16.80
N LEU A 441 15.80 -14.35 17.76
CA LEU A 441 17.18 -13.89 17.82
C LEU A 441 17.95 -14.20 16.54
N ARG A 442 17.78 -15.39 15.97
CA ARG A 442 18.41 -15.75 14.70
C ARG A 442 17.81 -14.99 13.53
N ALA A 443 16.50 -14.79 13.53
CA ALA A 443 15.82 -14.05 12.47
C ALA A 443 16.23 -12.56 12.43
N LEU A 444 16.48 -11.93 13.59
CA LEU A 444 16.93 -10.53 13.67
C LEU A 444 18.27 -10.28 12.94
N GLU A 445 19.09 -11.30 12.76
CA GLU A 445 20.37 -11.22 12.05
C GLU A 445 20.23 -11.28 10.52
N GLU A 446 19.14 -11.89 10.02
CA GLU A 446 19.04 -12.25 8.61
C GLU A 446 18.98 -11.05 7.63
N PRO A 447 18.34 -9.90 7.93
CA PRO A 447 18.40 -8.76 7.04
C PRO A 447 19.82 -8.25 6.78
N VAL A 448 20.65 -8.09 7.82
CA VAL A 448 22.06 -7.70 7.68
C VAL A 448 22.83 -8.76 6.91
N ARG A 449 22.62 -10.04 7.23
CA ARG A 449 23.25 -11.19 6.57
C ARG A 449 22.94 -11.20 5.08
N GLN A 450 21.68 -10.96 4.72
CA GLN A 450 21.25 -10.93 3.32
C GLN A 450 21.81 -9.71 2.56
N ILE A 451 21.83 -8.52 3.18
CA ILE A 451 22.44 -7.32 2.61
C ILE A 451 23.94 -7.56 2.31
N ALA A 452 24.65 -8.15 3.26
CA ALA A 452 26.06 -8.50 3.09
C ALA A 452 26.26 -9.54 1.96
N HIS A 453 25.41 -10.57 1.92
CA HIS A 453 25.43 -11.59 0.87
C HIS A 453 25.21 -10.99 -0.52
N ASN A 454 24.22 -10.10 -0.67
CA ASN A 454 23.95 -9.39 -1.92
C ASN A 454 25.12 -8.48 -2.34
N ALA A 455 25.91 -8.03 -1.37
CA ALA A 455 27.14 -7.26 -1.61
C ALA A 455 28.37 -8.16 -1.93
N GLY A 456 28.22 -9.49 -1.94
CA GLY A 456 29.29 -10.44 -2.19
C GLY A 456 30.20 -10.68 -0.97
N LEU A 457 29.69 -10.45 0.23
CA LEU A 457 30.43 -10.53 1.49
C LEU A 457 29.91 -11.67 2.38
N GLU A 458 30.73 -12.12 3.33
CA GLU A 458 30.33 -13.14 4.31
C GLU A 458 29.54 -12.50 5.46
N GLY A 459 28.22 -12.68 5.42
CA GLY A 459 27.29 -12.05 6.36
C GLY A 459 27.51 -12.47 7.82
N SER A 460 27.96 -13.70 8.08
CA SER A 460 28.21 -14.19 9.43
C SER A 460 29.27 -13.38 10.17
N VAL A 461 30.34 -13.00 9.47
CA VAL A 461 31.43 -12.19 10.02
C VAL A 461 30.96 -10.78 10.36
N ILE A 462 30.12 -10.21 9.48
CA ILE A 462 29.56 -8.86 9.67
C ILE A 462 28.62 -8.82 10.87
N VAL A 463 27.69 -9.79 10.96
CA VAL A 463 26.75 -9.89 12.07
C VAL A 463 27.47 -10.08 13.41
N GLU A 464 28.47 -10.97 13.48
CA GLU A 464 29.21 -11.22 14.72
C GLU A 464 29.98 -9.98 15.20
N ARG A 465 30.55 -9.22 14.27
CA ARG A 465 31.16 -7.95 14.61
C ARG A 465 30.12 -6.92 15.07
N LEU A 466 28.98 -6.81 14.36
CA LEU A 466 27.93 -5.85 14.66
C LEU A 466 27.35 -6.02 16.08
N LYS A 467 27.24 -7.26 16.58
CA LYS A 467 26.78 -7.54 17.95
C LYS A 467 27.69 -6.96 19.03
N ASN A 468 28.97 -6.70 18.69
CA ASN A 468 29.99 -6.19 19.61
C ASN A 468 30.30 -4.71 19.39
N GLU A 469 29.69 -4.07 18.41
CA GLU A 469 29.83 -2.62 18.16
C GLU A 469 28.88 -1.79 19.04
N GLU A 470 29.15 -0.50 19.16
CA GLU A 470 28.26 0.44 19.83
C GLU A 470 26.92 0.59 19.09
N ILE A 471 25.85 0.83 19.85
CA ILE A 471 24.52 1.07 19.27
C ILE A 471 24.59 2.25 18.27
N GLY A 472 24.11 2.02 17.06
CA GLY A 472 24.13 3.00 15.99
C GLY A 472 25.31 2.85 15.02
N VAL A 473 26.36 2.12 15.38
CA VAL A 473 27.43 1.76 14.45
C VAL A 473 27.02 0.54 13.63
N GLY A 474 27.17 0.62 12.32
CA GLY A 474 26.77 -0.44 11.40
C GLY A 474 27.69 -0.55 10.19
N PHE A 475 27.39 -1.53 9.35
CA PHE A 475 28.16 -1.82 8.16
C PHE A 475 27.51 -1.20 6.92
N ASN A 476 28.18 -0.22 6.30
CA ASN A 476 27.77 0.33 5.01
C ASN A 476 28.14 -0.63 3.87
N ALA A 477 27.19 -1.40 3.40
CA ALA A 477 27.39 -2.41 2.35
C ALA A 477 27.72 -1.80 0.97
N ALA A 478 27.42 -0.52 0.74
CA ALA A 478 27.77 0.17 -0.49
C ALA A 478 29.29 0.41 -0.58
N THR A 479 29.89 0.88 0.52
CA THR A 479 31.32 1.28 0.59
C THR A 479 32.23 0.26 1.25
N GLY A 480 31.67 -0.69 2.01
CA GLY A 480 32.44 -1.68 2.79
C GLY A 480 33.00 -1.13 4.11
N GLN A 481 32.54 0.02 4.57
CA GLN A 481 33.04 0.68 5.77
C GLN A 481 32.11 0.53 6.97
N TRP A 482 32.67 0.61 8.18
CA TRP A 482 31.93 0.70 9.43
C TRP A 482 31.75 2.16 9.78
N VAL A 483 30.50 2.57 9.97
CA VAL A 483 30.12 3.98 10.18
C VAL A 483 29.03 4.10 11.24
N ASN A 484 28.91 5.29 11.83
CA ASN A 484 27.66 5.63 12.52
C ASN A 484 26.57 5.78 11.46
N MET A 485 25.58 4.89 11.50
CA MET A 485 24.57 4.75 10.44
C MET A 485 23.71 6.02 10.31
N VAL A 486 23.31 6.59 11.44
CA VAL A 486 22.47 7.81 11.44
C VAL A 486 23.25 9.01 10.90
N GLU A 487 24.50 9.21 11.33
CA GLU A 487 25.36 10.30 10.85
C GLU A 487 25.72 10.14 9.37
N ALA A 488 25.84 8.90 8.91
CA ALA A 488 26.08 8.58 7.49
C ALA A 488 24.80 8.66 6.63
N GLY A 489 23.66 9.03 7.22
CA GLY A 489 22.37 9.10 6.54
C GLY A 489 21.73 7.75 6.25
N ILE A 490 22.30 6.63 6.73
CA ILE A 490 21.77 5.28 6.51
C ILE A 490 20.77 4.96 7.62
N VAL A 491 19.51 5.24 7.37
CA VAL A 491 18.42 5.17 8.35
C VAL A 491 17.23 4.39 7.79
N ASP A 492 16.50 3.74 8.69
CA ASP A 492 15.23 3.08 8.38
C ASP A 492 14.13 3.70 9.26
N PRO A 493 12.88 3.91 8.76
CA PRO A 493 11.78 4.31 9.60
C PRO A 493 11.47 3.26 10.67
N THR A 494 11.27 3.70 11.90
CA THR A 494 10.93 2.79 13.02
C THR A 494 9.66 2.01 12.74
N LYS A 495 8.64 2.68 12.20
CA LYS A 495 7.36 2.07 11.82
C LYS A 495 7.54 0.94 10.80
N VAL A 496 8.40 1.14 9.79
CA VAL A 496 8.72 0.14 8.77
C VAL A 496 9.38 -1.09 9.40
N THR A 497 10.45 -0.87 10.18
CA THR A 497 11.25 -1.95 10.80
C THR A 497 10.42 -2.78 11.78
N ARG A 498 9.62 -2.13 12.65
CA ARG A 498 8.78 -2.85 13.61
C ARG A 498 7.61 -3.59 12.95
N SER A 499 6.97 -2.98 11.92
CA SER A 499 5.86 -3.61 11.20
C SER A 499 6.33 -4.84 10.44
N ALA A 500 7.50 -4.77 9.80
CA ALA A 500 8.12 -5.90 9.12
C ALA A 500 8.35 -7.08 10.09
N LEU A 501 8.92 -6.80 11.27
CA LEU A 501 9.15 -7.82 12.32
C LEU A 501 7.83 -8.41 12.84
N GLN A 502 6.85 -7.56 13.13
CA GLN A 502 5.56 -7.96 13.69
C GLN A 502 4.76 -8.85 12.73
N ASN A 503 4.67 -8.44 11.46
CA ASN A 503 3.93 -9.19 10.44
C ASN A 503 4.62 -10.51 10.11
N ALA A 504 5.95 -10.52 9.99
CA ALA A 504 6.74 -11.74 9.80
C ALA A 504 6.51 -12.75 10.92
N ALA A 505 6.56 -12.29 12.18
CA ALA A 505 6.38 -13.15 13.35
C ALA A 505 4.96 -13.69 13.46
N SER A 506 3.95 -12.87 13.15
CA SER A 506 2.53 -13.30 13.17
C SER A 506 2.30 -14.48 12.24
N VAL A 507 2.73 -14.37 10.98
CA VAL A 507 2.55 -15.43 10.00
C VAL A 507 3.44 -16.63 10.31
N ALA A 508 4.69 -16.42 10.72
CA ALA A 508 5.58 -17.51 11.12
C ALA A 508 5.00 -18.33 12.30
N ALA A 509 4.45 -17.67 13.31
CA ALA A 509 3.82 -18.33 14.44
C ALA A 509 2.60 -19.18 14.03
N MET A 510 1.77 -18.67 13.12
CA MET A 510 0.64 -19.44 12.56
C MET A 510 1.12 -20.62 11.71
N PHE A 511 2.12 -20.40 10.87
CA PHE A 511 2.72 -21.47 10.06
C PHE A 511 3.24 -22.62 10.92
N LEU A 512 3.98 -22.33 11.97
CA LEU A 512 4.57 -23.35 12.86
C LEU A 512 3.53 -24.13 13.64
N THR A 513 2.35 -23.57 13.90
CA THR A 513 1.23 -24.24 14.58
C THR A 513 0.32 -25.02 13.64
N THR A 514 0.56 -24.98 12.31
CA THR A 514 -0.24 -25.69 11.32
C THR A 514 0.03 -27.20 11.39
N GLU A 515 -1.03 -28.01 11.48
CA GLU A 515 -0.95 -29.47 11.53
C GLU A 515 -1.50 -30.13 10.25
N ALA A 516 -2.50 -29.52 9.62
CA ALA A 516 -3.09 -30.02 8.39
C ALA A 516 -3.27 -28.91 7.36
N VAL A 517 -3.09 -29.25 6.10
CA VAL A 517 -3.31 -28.35 4.96
C VAL A 517 -4.26 -29.03 3.98
N VAL A 518 -5.28 -28.28 3.54
CA VAL A 518 -6.35 -28.77 2.67
C VAL A 518 -6.34 -28.00 1.36
N ALA A 519 -6.14 -28.69 0.25
CA ALA A 519 -6.17 -28.12 -1.09
C ALA A 519 -7.32 -28.70 -1.93
N ASP A 520 -7.71 -28.01 -2.98
CA ASP A 520 -8.55 -28.58 -4.02
C ASP A 520 -7.75 -29.58 -4.85
N LYS A 521 -8.32 -30.78 -5.06
CA LYS A 521 -7.69 -31.76 -5.93
C LYS A 521 -7.81 -31.28 -7.39
N PRO A 522 -6.70 -31.22 -8.15
CA PRO A 522 -6.78 -30.89 -9.57
C PRO A 522 -7.81 -31.79 -10.27
N GLU A 523 -8.68 -31.23 -11.07
CA GLU A 523 -9.53 -32.05 -11.96
C GLU A 523 -8.61 -32.70 -12.98
N GLU A 524 -8.48 -34.01 -12.92
CA GLU A 524 -7.86 -34.77 -14.02
C GLU A 524 -8.64 -34.40 -15.28
N GLY A 525 -7.97 -33.78 -16.23
CA GLY A 525 -8.56 -33.18 -17.41
C GLY A 525 -9.51 -34.14 -18.15
N GLY A 526 -10.79 -33.95 -17.93
CA GLY A 526 -11.86 -34.44 -18.77
C GLY A 526 -11.92 -33.64 -20.08
N GLY A 527 -10.82 -33.60 -20.81
CA GLY A 527 -10.75 -33.09 -22.18
C GLY A 527 -11.27 -34.11 -23.18
N GLY A 528 -12.48 -34.58 -22.98
CA GLY A 528 -13.25 -35.26 -24.00
C GLY A 528 -14.16 -34.25 -24.69
N MET A 529 -13.68 -33.56 -25.72
CA MET A 529 -14.63 -33.04 -26.72
C MET A 529 -15.49 -34.22 -27.17
N PRO A 530 -16.82 -34.12 -27.14
CA PRO A 530 -17.65 -35.15 -27.78
C PRO A 530 -17.27 -35.16 -29.27
N ASP A 531 -16.77 -36.29 -29.69
CA ASP A 531 -16.50 -36.60 -31.09
C ASP A 531 -17.81 -36.46 -31.88
N MET A 532 -17.96 -35.33 -32.58
CA MET A 532 -19.06 -35.06 -33.52
C MET A 532 -18.80 -35.71 -34.88
N SER A 533 -18.11 -36.83 -34.95
CA SER A 533 -17.88 -37.60 -36.17
C SER A 533 -19.00 -38.61 -36.49
N GLY A 534 -20.14 -38.57 -35.79
CA GLY A 534 -21.23 -39.55 -35.91
C GLY A 534 -22.52 -39.04 -36.55
N MET A 535 -22.52 -38.00 -37.40
CA MET A 535 -23.75 -37.62 -38.13
C MET A 535 -23.49 -37.23 -39.59
N GLY A 536 -22.82 -38.13 -40.29
CA GLY A 536 -22.72 -38.14 -41.72
C GLY A 536 -23.48 -39.34 -42.28
N GLY A 537 -24.68 -39.14 -42.75
CA GLY A 537 -25.34 -40.21 -43.49
C GLY A 537 -26.84 -40.19 -43.44
N MET A 538 -27.49 -39.28 -44.16
CA MET A 538 -28.72 -39.69 -44.86
C MET A 538 -28.92 -38.79 -46.07
N GLY A 539 -28.57 -39.39 -47.19
CA GLY A 539 -28.67 -38.84 -48.52
C GLY A 539 -30.06 -38.74 -49.03
N GLY A 540 -30.20 -37.88 -49.99
CA GLY A 540 -30.83 -38.06 -51.24
C GLY A 540 -32.33 -38.34 -51.26
N MET A 541 -33.03 -37.47 -51.91
CA MET A 541 -34.08 -37.63 -52.94
C MET A 541 -34.71 -36.25 -53.09
N GLY A 542 -34.64 -35.55 -54.16
CA GLY A 542 -35.06 -35.93 -55.46
C GLY A 542 -36.25 -35.13 -55.84
N GLY A 543 -36.11 -34.22 -56.79
CA GLY A 543 -37.02 -34.09 -57.87
C GLY A 543 -38.22 -33.13 -57.78
N MET A 544 -38.23 -32.29 -58.78
CA MET A 544 -39.42 -31.76 -59.46
C MET A 544 -40.21 -30.62 -58.82
N MET A 545 -40.10 -29.54 -59.30
CA MET A 545 -40.69 -28.69 -60.35
C MET A 545 -40.30 -27.25 -60.10
#